data_9fa2177a5265ce5362612b56a0e797df
#
_entry.id   9fa2177a5265ce5362612b56a0e797df
#
_cell.length_a   1.000
_cell.length_b   1.000
_cell.length_c   1.000
_cell.angle_alpha   90.00
_cell.angle_beta   90.00
_cell.angle_gamma   90.00
#
_symmetry.space_group_name_H-M   'P 1'
#
loop_
_entity.id
_entity.type
_entity.pdbx_description
1 polymer ?
#
loop_
_entity_poly.entity_id
_entity_poly.type
_entity_poly.pdbx_seq_one_letter_code
_entity_poly.pdbx_strand_id
1 'polypeptide(L)'
;MTQKYSNCFVILGSFIAITFIGGATFADSFGVMDPNLVQSTTDGSLDVNISPSPEVINTNNEVKFKINFFEPGTDKIQVHVDYDFQILNNGKEIFSAAKQISQPLLHTAEGSITIPFTFSSPGEYSINIPVLGINFIPINPEYAKFEFTVK
;
A
#
# COMPACT_ATOMS: atom_id res chain seq x y z
N MET A 1 15.24 82.33 24.24
CA MET A 1 15.40 80.93 24.53
C MET A 1 14.05 80.30 24.64
N THR A 2 13.57 79.69 23.58
CA THR A 2 12.24 79.05 23.57
C THR A 2 12.32 77.82 22.72
N GLN A 3 12.26 76.67 23.40
CA GLN A 3 12.36 75.37 22.79
C GLN A 3 10.95 74.94 22.36
N LYS A 4 10.79 74.66 21.07
CA LYS A 4 9.54 74.17 20.45
C LYS A 4 9.57 72.67 20.45
N TYR A 5 8.66 72.05 21.17
CA TYR A 5 8.41 70.62 21.10
C TYR A 5 7.51 70.31 19.90
N SER A 6 8.02 69.52 18.97
CA SER A 6 7.27 68.96 17.85
C SER A 6 6.72 67.60 18.25
N ASN A 7 5.40 67.47 18.35
CA ASN A 7 4.70 66.20 18.59
C ASN A 7 4.73 65.37 17.30
N CYS A 8 5.46 64.30 17.32
CA CYS A 8 5.41 63.27 16.28
C CYS A 8 4.31 62.26 16.67
N PHE A 9 3.24 62.27 15.91
CA PHE A 9 2.12 61.33 16.07
C PHE A 9 2.49 60.02 15.36
N VAL A 10 2.79 58.96 16.11
CA VAL A 10 3.04 57.64 15.55
C VAL A 10 1.70 56.90 15.44
N ILE A 11 1.23 56.72 14.23
CA ILE A 11 0.03 55.90 13.95
C ILE A 11 0.52 54.44 13.92
N LEU A 12 0.17 53.69 14.95
CA LEU A 12 0.39 52.24 15.02
C LEU A 12 -0.68 51.57 14.17
N GLY A 13 -0.32 51.24 12.93
CA GLY A 13 -1.16 50.39 12.07
C GLY A 13 -1.11 48.95 12.54
N SER A 14 -2.20 48.47 13.13
CA SER A 14 -2.39 47.04 13.43
C SER A 14 -2.59 46.28 12.14
N PHE A 15 -1.54 45.56 11.68
CA PHE A 15 -1.70 44.54 10.66
C PHE A 15 -2.29 43.30 11.29
N ILE A 16 -3.57 43.02 11.04
CA ILE A 16 -4.18 41.71 11.31
C ILE A 16 -3.72 40.77 10.23
N ALA A 17 -2.75 39.93 10.58
CA ALA A 17 -2.37 38.80 9.74
C ALA A 17 -3.45 37.73 9.84
N ILE A 18 -4.30 37.64 8.83
CA ILE A 18 -5.23 36.53 8.67
C ILE A 18 -4.41 35.34 8.16
N THR A 19 -3.99 34.44 9.07
CA THR A 19 -3.43 33.14 8.70
C THR A 19 -4.57 32.27 8.17
N PHE A 20 -4.64 32.09 6.86
CA PHE A 20 -5.40 31.01 6.24
C PHE A 20 -4.72 29.69 6.63
N ILE A 21 -5.28 29.01 7.63
CA ILE A 21 -4.98 27.62 7.87
C ILE A 21 -5.73 26.87 6.75
N GLY A 22 -5.02 26.61 5.65
CA GLY A 22 -5.46 25.67 4.64
C GLY A 22 -5.59 24.30 5.29
N GLY A 23 -6.80 23.92 5.70
CA GLY A 23 -7.11 22.57 6.08
C GLY A 23 -6.90 21.70 4.85
N ALA A 24 -5.81 20.92 4.83
CA ALA A 24 -5.70 19.78 3.93
C ALA A 24 -6.81 18.81 4.35
N THR A 25 -7.90 18.81 3.61
CA THR A 25 -8.86 17.72 3.69
C THR A 25 -8.14 16.50 3.14
N PHE A 26 -7.60 15.68 4.04
CA PHE A 26 -7.28 14.31 3.69
C PHE A 26 -8.64 13.68 3.36
N ALA A 27 -8.90 13.50 2.06
CA ALA A 27 -9.98 12.64 1.64
C ALA A 27 -9.58 11.26 2.15
N ASP A 28 -10.25 10.80 3.21
CA ASP A 28 -10.17 9.42 3.66
C ASP A 28 -10.58 8.55 2.48
N SER A 29 -9.59 7.97 1.79
CA SER A 29 -9.79 6.94 0.77
C SER A 29 -10.17 5.65 1.48
N PHE A 30 -11.32 5.69 2.20
CA PHE A 30 -11.85 4.54 2.89
C PHE A 30 -12.26 3.46 1.89
N GLY A 31 -11.49 2.40 1.83
CA GLY A 31 -12.00 1.10 1.41
C GLY A 31 -11.90 0.73 -0.06
N VAL A 32 -11.06 1.39 -0.85
CA VAL A 32 -10.73 0.94 -2.21
C VAL A 32 -9.23 0.71 -2.27
N MET A 33 -8.83 -0.54 -2.53
CA MET A 33 -7.44 -0.79 -2.92
C MET A 33 -7.25 -0.24 -4.34
N ASP A 34 -6.25 0.63 -4.56
CA ASP A 34 -5.93 1.09 -5.91
C ASP A 34 -5.56 -0.13 -6.78
N PRO A 35 -6.32 -0.43 -7.85
CA PRO A 35 -6.05 -1.58 -8.70
C PRO A 35 -4.73 -1.47 -9.49
N ASN A 36 -4.13 -0.28 -9.50
CA ASN A 36 -2.84 -0.03 -10.13
C ASN A 36 -1.71 0.14 -9.12
N LEU A 37 -1.95 -0.16 -7.84
CA LEU A 37 -0.93 -0.05 -6.82
C LEU A 37 0.20 -1.04 -7.09
N VAL A 38 1.40 -0.50 -7.32
CA VAL A 38 2.63 -1.26 -7.48
C VAL A 38 3.52 -0.98 -6.28
N GLN A 39 4.06 -2.01 -5.67
CA GLN A 39 5.00 -1.93 -4.55
C GLN A 39 6.29 -2.66 -4.92
N SER A 40 7.42 -1.99 -4.77
CA SER A 40 8.72 -2.67 -4.86
C SER A 40 8.93 -3.56 -3.65
N THR A 41 9.58 -4.70 -3.84
CA THR A 41 10.05 -5.54 -2.73
C THR A 41 11.10 -4.80 -1.90
N THR A 42 11.32 -5.22 -0.66
CA THR A 42 12.19 -4.52 0.31
C THR A 42 13.60 -4.23 -0.19
N ASP A 43 14.19 -5.13 -0.98
CA ASP A 43 15.52 -4.94 -1.57
C ASP A 43 15.46 -4.53 -3.05
N GLY A 44 14.23 -4.38 -3.60
CA GLY A 44 13.99 -3.86 -4.93
C GLY A 44 14.26 -4.84 -6.07
N SER A 45 14.27 -6.14 -5.79
CA SER A 45 14.49 -7.16 -6.84
C SER A 45 13.29 -7.34 -7.76
N LEU A 46 12.08 -6.99 -7.30
CA LEU A 46 10.83 -7.03 -8.08
C LEU A 46 9.93 -5.85 -7.75
N ASP A 47 9.07 -5.52 -8.70
CA ASP A 47 7.87 -4.73 -8.47
C ASP A 47 6.64 -5.65 -8.49
N VAL A 48 5.76 -5.50 -7.52
CA VAL A 48 4.57 -6.34 -7.36
C VAL A 48 3.33 -5.47 -7.50
N ASN A 49 2.41 -5.88 -8.35
CA ASN A 49 1.08 -5.27 -8.48
C ASN A 49 0.02 -6.22 -7.92
N ILE A 50 -0.96 -5.68 -7.20
CA ILE A 50 -2.15 -6.42 -6.78
C ILE A 50 -3.40 -5.69 -7.27
N SER A 51 -4.29 -6.43 -7.93
CA SER A 51 -5.58 -5.93 -8.39
C SER A 51 -6.71 -6.80 -7.81
N PRO A 52 -7.50 -6.29 -6.86
CA PRO A 52 -8.66 -6.99 -6.35
C PRO A 52 -9.84 -6.94 -7.32
N SER A 53 -10.63 -7.99 -7.38
CA SER A 53 -11.89 -8.02 -8.10
C SER A 53 -12.96 -8.71 -7.25
N PRO A 54 -14.02 -7.98 -6.79
CA PRO A 54 -14.29 -6.56 -7.03
C PRO A 54 -13.28 -5.62 -6.34
N GLU A 55 -13.16 -4.38 -6.82
CA GLU A 55 -12.28 -3.35 -6.23
C GLU A 55 -12.68 -2.96 -4.81
N VAL A 56 -13.99 -2.92 -4.53
CA VAL A 56 -14.53 -2.73 -3.17
C VAL A 56 -14.68 -4.08 -2.51
N ILE A 57 -13.91 -4.32 -1.48
CA ILE A 57 -13.89 -5.58 -0.76
C ILE A 57 -14.92 -5.53 0.37
N ASN A 58 -15.90 -6.43 0.30
CA ASN A 58 -16.94 -6.56 1.32
C ASN A 58 -16.84 -7.91 2.03
N THR A 59 -17.26 -7.92 3.30
CA THR A 59 -17.35 -9.17 4.08
C THR A 59 -18.30 -10.16 3.43
N ASN A 60 -18.01 -11.47 3.61
CA ASN A 60 -18.77 -12.61 3.13
C ASN A 60 -18.93 -12.70 1.60
N ASN A 61 -18.22 -11.85 0.84
CA ASN A 61 -18.14 -11.94 -0.60
C ASN A 61 -16.72 -12.40 -1.01
N GLU A 62 -16.66 -13.27 -2.02
CA GLU A 62 -15.35 -13.65 -2.59
C GLU A 62 -14.72 -12.46 -3.30
N VAL A 63 -13.45 -12.21 -2.99
CA VAL A 63 -12.57 -11.32 -3.75
C VAL A 63 -11.47 -12.15 -4.40
N LYS A 64 -11.12 -11.83 -5.63
CA LYS A 64 -10.01 -12.44 -6.36
C LYS A 64 -8.89 -11.42 -6.47
N PHE A 65 -7.74 -11.73 -5.86
CA PHE A 65 -6.54 -10.92 -5.96
C PHE A 65 -5.71 -11.39 -7.15
N LYS A 66 -5.66 -10.61 -8.23
CA LYS A 66 -4.72 -10.84 -9.31
C LYS A 66 -3.39 -10.20 -8.91
N ILE A 67 -2.32 -10.98 -8.94
CA ILE A 67 -0.96 -10.58 -8.59
C ILE A 67 -0.10 -10.68 -9.85
N ASN A 68 0.68 -9.65 -10.13
CA ASN A 68 1.66 -9.65 -11.21
C ASN A 68 3.03 -9.28 -10.61
N PHE A 69 4.05 -10.01 -11.02
CA PHE A 69 5.45 -9.70 -10.70
C PHE A 69 6.10 -9.06 -11.91
N PHE A 70 6.80 -7.94 -11.73
CA PHE A 70 7.48 -7.21 -12.79
C PHE A 70 8.97 -7.10 -12.50
N GLU A 71 9.78 -7.02 -13.57
CA GLU A 71 11.16 -6.59 -13.46
C GLU A 71 11.19 -5.13 -12.93
N PRO A 72 12.13 -4.78 -12.02
CA PRO A 72 12.11 -3.49 -11.32
C PRO A 72 12.05 -2.29 -12.27
N GLY A 73 11.12 -1.36 -12.01
CA GLY A 73 10.94 -0.13 -12.78
C GLY A 73 10.46 -0.33 -14.22
N THR A 74 9.86 -1.49 -14.54
CA THR A 74 9.36 -1.81 -15.88
C THR A 74 7.96 -2.43 -15.83
N ASP A 75 7.30 -2.53 -16.99
CA ASP A 75 6.03 -3.26 -17.16
C ASP A 75 6.26 -4.71 -17.64
N LYS A 76 7.52 -5.18 -17.63
CA LYS A 76 7.87 -6.50 -18.09
C LYS A 76 7.63 -7.52 -17.00
N ILE A 77 6.82 -8.54 -17.28
CA ILE A 77 6.54 -9.62 -16.35
C ILE A 77 7.82 -10.40 -16.02
N GLN A 78 8.11 -10.55 -14.74
CA GLN A 78 9.11 -11.45 -14.24
C GLN A 78 8.50 -12.86 -14.11
N VAL A 79 9.02 -13.81 -14.87
CA VAL A 79 8.62 -15.21 -14.83
C VAL A 79 9.42 -15.99 -13.77
N HIS A 80 8.94 -17.21 -13.41
CA HIS A 80 9.59 -18.10 -12.46
C HIS A 80 9.91 -17.43 -11.12
N VAL A 81 8.85 -17.05 -10.41
CA VAL A 81 8.95 -16.44 -9.06
C VAL A 81 8.46 -17.43 -8.01
N ASP A 82 9.28 -17.61 -6.97
CA ASP A 82 8.94 -18.34 -5.75
C ASP A 82 8.48 -17.36 -4.68
N TYR A 83 7.28 -17.55 -4.14
CA TYR A 83 6.62 -16.58 -3.27
C TYR A 83 5.63 -17.24 -2.30
N ASP A 84 5.05 -16.45 -1.40
CA ASP A 84 3.79 -16.76 -0.72
C ASP A 84 2.84 -15.55 -0.84
N PHE A 85 1.58 -15.78 -0.56
CA PHE A 85 0.57 -14.73 -0.41
C PHE A 85 -0.04 -14.86 0.97
N GLN A 86 0.14 -13.85 1.78
CA GLN A 86 -0.29 -13.83 3.18
C GLN A 86 -1.27 -12.68 3.41
N ILE A 87 -2.34 -12.95 4.17
CA ILE A 87 -3.25 -11.92 4.66
C ILE A 87 -3.04 -11.79 6.17
N LEU A 88 -2.87 -10.54 6.61
CA LEU A 88 -2.71 -10.22 8.02
C LEU A 88 -3.85 -9.31 8.50
N ASN A 89 -4.28 -9.52 9.73
CA ASN A 89 -5.16 -8.61 10.46
C ASN A 89 -4.46 -8.18 11.75
N ASN A 90 -4.33 -6.88 11.97
CA ASN A 90 -3.56 -6.33 13.11
C ASN A 90 -2.15 -6.93 13.25
N GLY A 91 -1.46 -7.15 12.12
CA GLY A 91 -0.10 -7.72 12.10
C GLY A 91 -0.03 -9.24 12.32
N LYS A 92 -1.16 -9.90 12.58
CA LYS A 92 -1.23 -11.35 12.73
C LYS A 92 -1.65 -12.01 11.41
N GLU A 93 -0.88 -12.99 10.94
CA GLU A 93 -1.24 -13.80 9.79
C GLU A 93 -2.53 -14.57 10.07
N ILE A 94 -3.52 -14.42 9.18
CA ILE A 94 -4.80 -15.15 9.21
C ILE A 94 -4.95 -16.09 8.01
N PHE A 95 -4.12 -15.93 6.99
CA PHE A 95 -4.10 -16.76 5.79
C PHE A 95 -2.71 -16.77 5.17
N SER A 96 -2.28 -17.92 4.65
CA SER A 96 -1.12 -18.10 3.77
C SER A 96 -1.52 -19.09 2.69
N ALA A 97 -1.37 -18.71 1.43
CA ALA A 97 -1.75 -19.55 0.31
C ALA A 97 -0.86 -20.80 0.19
N ALA A 98 0.43 -20.69 0.50
CA ALA A 98 1.33 -21.83 0.54
C ALA A 98 0.93 -22.83 1.64
N LYS A 99 0.60 -22.35 2.85
CA LYS A 99 0.17 -23.21 3.96
C LYS A 99 -1.15 -23.94 3.67
N GLN A 100 -2.08 -23.32 2.90
CA GLN A 100 -3.34 -23.95 2.51
C GLN A 100 -3.13 -25.25 1.74
N ILE A 101 -2.05 -25.35 0.97
CA ILE A 101 -1.70 -26.55 0.18
C ILE A 101 -0.53 -27.32 0.80
N SER A 102 -0.19 -27.03 2.07
CA SER A 102 0.88 -27.68 2.82
C SER A 102 2.26 -27.58 2.13
N GLN A 103 2.53 -26.47 1.47
CA GLN A 103 3.80 -26.17 0.83
C GLN A 103 4.56 -25.06 1.60
N PRO A 104 5.89 -25.05 1.53
CA PRO A 104 6.70 -23.98 2.12
C PRO A 104 6.63 -22.68 1.32
N LEU A 105 6.34 -22.75 0.02
CA LEU A 105 6.22 -21.63 -0.91
C LEU A 105 5.33 -22.01 -2.10
N LEU A 106 4.93 -21.02 -2.88
CA LEU A 106 4.28 -21.15 -4.17
C LEU A 106 5.27 -20.83 -5.28
N HIS A 107 5.02 -21.37 -6.47
CA HIS A 107 5.78 -21.06 -7.67
C HIS A 107 4.84 -20.58 -8.78
N THR A 108 5.15 -19.47 -9.43
CA THR A 108 4.51 -19.07 -10.68
C THR A 108 5.50 -19.08 -11.82
N ALA A 109 5.22 -19.91 -12.85
CA ALA A 109 6.01 -19.94 -14.07
C ALA A 109 5.75 -18.73 -14.97
N GLU A 110 4.54 -18.16 -14.87
CA GLU A 110 4.07 -17.06 -15.75
C GLU A 110 4.26 -15.66 -15.14
N GLY A 111 4.65 -15.57 -13.86
CA GLY A 111 4.78 -14.29 -13.16
C GLY A 111 3.46 -13.59 -12.86
N SER A 112 2.34 -14.28 -13.09
CA SER A 112 0.98 -13.78 -12.81
C SER A 112 0.15 -14.90 -12.21
N ILE A 113 -0.68 -14.55 -11.20
CA ILE A 113 -1.52 -15.51 -10.49
C ILE A 113 -2.79 -14.83 -9.95
N THR A 114 -3.83 -15.61 -9.70
CA THR A 114 -5.07 -15.14 -9.05
C THR A 114 -5.37 -15.99 -7.83
N ILE A 115 -5.54 -15.35 -6.67
CA ILE A 115 -5.83 -16.01 -5.40
C ILE A 115 -7.20 -15.54 -4.89
N PRO A 116 -8.18 -16.44 -4.72
CA PRO A 116 -9.48 -16.09 -4.14
C PRO A 116 -9.41 -16.09 -2.62
N PHE A 117 -10.16 -15.17 -1.99
CA PHE A 117 -10.34 -15.13 -0.54
C PHE A 117 -11.69 -14.55 -0.15
N THR A 118 -12.21 -14.91 1.03
CA THR A 118 -13.44 -14.33 1.59
C THR A 118 -13.17 -13.86 3.01
N PHE A 119 -13.41 -12.58 3.26
CA PHE A 119 -13.25 -11.96 4.58
C PHE A 119 -14.51 -12.18 5.42
N SER A 120 -14.35 -12.61 6.67
CA SER A 120 -15.47 -12.84 7.59
C SER A 120 -15.86 -11.60 8.42
N SER A 121 -15.00 -10.60 8.50
CA SER A 121 -15.25 -9.39 9.30
C SER A 121 -14.68 -8.14 8.61
N PRO A 122 -15.30 -6.97 8.83
CA PRO A 122 -14.79 -5.72 8.32
C PRO A 122 -13.57 -5.26 9.14
N GLY A 123 -12.77 -4.36 8.57
CA GLY A 123 -11.63 -3.75 9.27
C GLY A 123 -10.41 -3.57 8.36
N GLU A 124 -9.31 -3.18 9.00
CA GLU A 124 -8.03 -2.96 8.34
C GLU A 124 -7.27 -4.29 8.20
N TYR A 125 -6.78 -4.52 6.99
CA TYR A 125 -5.99 -5.69 6.63
C TYR A 125 -4.74 -5.29 5.86
N SER A 126 -3.77 -6.19 5.84
CA SER A 126 -2.66 -6.08 4.92
C SER A 126 -2.40 -7.40 4.20
N ILE A 127 -1.96 -7.30 2.95
CA ILE A 127 -1.38 -8.41 2.20
C ILE A 127 0.14 -8.25 2.28
N ASN A 128 0.82 -9.33 2.61
CA ASN A 128 2.26 -9.44 2.57
C ASN A 128 2.64 -10.52 1.56
N ILE A 129 3.54 -10.19 0.63
CA ILE A 129 4.03 -11.10 -0.39
C ILE A 129 5.53 -11.30 -0.18
N PRO A 130 5.93 -12.35 0.57
CA PRO A 130 7.31 -12.79 0.59
C PRO A 130 7.72 -13.32 -0.78
N VAL A 131 8.83 -12.83 -1.34
CA VAL A 131 9.50 -13.36 -2.52
C VAL A 131 10.75 -14.10 -2.04
N LEU A 132 10.90 -15.35 -2.44
CA LEU A 132 11.88 -16.30 -1.92
C LEU A 132 12.83 -16.81 -2.98
N GLY A 133 12.50 -16.61 -4.28
CA GLY A 133 13.33 -17.02 -5.41
C GLY A 133 12.89 -16.38 -6.71
N ILE A 134 13.83 -16.16 -7.61
CA ILE A 134 13.62 -15.58 -8.94
C ILE A 134 14.41 -16.41 -9.96
N ASN A 135 13.80 -16.80 -11.08
CA ASN A 135 14.42 -17.61 -12.12
C ASN A 135 15.08 -18.89 -11.57
N PHE A 136 14.38 -19.57 -10.63
CA PHE A 136 14.85 -20.79 -9.94
C PHE A 136 16.08 -20.57 -9.03
N ILE A 137 16.45 -19.34 -8.73
CA ILE A 137 17.55 -18.99 -7.84
C ILE A 137 16.93 -18.49 -6.52
N PRO A 138 17.16 -19.19 -5.39
CA PRO A 138 16.75 -18.71 -4.08
C PRO A 138 17.41 -17.37 -3.74
N ILE A 139 16.65 -16.47 -3.15
CA ILE A 139 17.12 -15.16 -2.65
C ILE A 139 16.87 -15.04 -1.15
N ASN A 140 17.49 -14.05 -0.52
CA ASN A 140 17.04 -13.64 0.81
C ASN A 140 15.58 -13.19 0.71
N PRO A 141 14.69 -13.55 1.66
CA PRO A 141 13.31 -13.17 1.59
C PRO A 141 13.12 -11.65 1.49
N GLU A 142 12.47 -11.20 0.44
CA GLU A 142 12.05 -9.82 0.21
C GLU A 142 10.53 -9.73 0.32
N TYR A 143 9.99 -8.55 0.62
CA TYR A 143 8.57 -8.39 0.92
C TYR A 143 7.98 -7.20 0.17
N ALA A 144 6.82 -7.41 -0.47
CA ALA A 144 5.93 -6.34 -0.89
C ALA A 144 4.70 -6.33 0.03
N LYS A 145 4.30 -5.14 0.53
CA LYS A 145 3.19 -5.01 1.48
C LYS A 145 2.14 -4.04 0.96
N PHE A 146 0.86 -4.43 1.10
CA PHE A 146 -0.30 -3.66 0.68
C PHE A 146 -1.27 -3.54 1.84
N GLU A 147 -1.80 -2.34 2.08
CA GLU A 147 -2.79 -2.08 3.14
C GLU A 147 -4.14 -1.72 2.52
N PHE A 148 -5.23 -2.20 3.10
CA PHE A 148 -6.57 -1.97 2.58
C PHE A 148 -7.63 -2.19 3.67
N THR A 149 -8.85 -1.71 3.39
CA THR A 149 -10.00 -1.85 4.29
C THR A 149 -11.04 -2.77 3.68
N VAL A 150 -11.59 -3.67 4.48
CA VAL A 150 -12.75 -4.51 4.17
C VAL A 150 -13.99 -3.88 4.81
N LYS A 151 -15.09 -3.77 4.07
CA LYS A 151 -16.37 -3.21 4.51
C LYS A 151 -17.37 -4.28 4.94
#